data_6440ad86e90e14d82b237e8e39e69d97
#
_entry.id   6440ad86e90e14d82b237e8e39e69d97
#
_cell.length_a   1.000
_cell.length_b   1.000
_cell.length_c   1.000
_cell.angle_alpha   90.00
_cell.angle_beta   90.00
_cell.angle_gamma   90.00
#
_symmetry.space_group_name_H-M   'P 1'
#
loop_
_entity.id
_entity.type
_entity.pdbx_description
1 polymer ?
#
loop_
_entity_poly.entity_id
_entity_poly.type
_entity_poly.pdbx_seq_one_letter_code
_entity_poly.pdbx_strand_id
1 'polypeptide(L)'
;MNAQHYDDIIIGGGKAGKTLAPALVADGRKTALVERSLNMIGGGCINIACIPTKTMVASANVANTVRNSAAYGVKANTPIVDLAEVIKRKRTVVQSAREINLHNLETALNNNLLIGTARFVAAKTIEVTTAEGNTRLLTAERLFINTGTRPLIPSIPGLTEVEFLTSESIMELEHLPEHLIVLGSGYIGLEFAQMFRRFGSRVTVIGQSEQILSQEDSDIAIAVQTLLEQDGIEFLLKAKVLRVVRVGGASRREASPLENRTSNETILQIQVGDREITIQGSHLLVAVGRAPNSESLNLAAAGVATDTRGFIQVNHRLETNIPGIWALGDINGGPQYTHISLDDYRIIKANLIDGGNRSTLDRLVPSCLFIDPELAHVGLTETEAQQQGYAIRVVKVDASAVPRAKTLGQTDGLLKAIVDTDTGRILGCSLLCHEAGEVISTVQMVMQAQMPYTVLRDGILTHPTMTEGLNILFSKL
;
A
#
# COMPACT_ATOMS: atom_id res chain seq x y z
N MET A 1 7.66 2.05 -40.42
CA MET A 1 6.38 1.37 -40.09
C MET A 1 5.31 2.43 -39.94
N ASN A 2 4.11 2.22 -40.52
CA ASN A 2 3.00 3.15 -40.29
C ASN A 2 2.50 2.95 -38.88
N ALA A 3 2.31 4.04 -38.14
CA ALA A 3 1.77 3.99 -36.78
C ALA A 3 0.27 3.65 -36.81
N GLN A 4 -0.16 2.75 -35.93
CA GLN A 4 -1.58 2.42 -35.76
C GLN A 4 -2.25 3.52 -34.91
N HIS A 5 -3.34 4.08 -35.42
CA HIS A 5 -4.05 5.18 -34.74
C HIS A 5 -5.19 4.69 -33.86
N TYR A 6 -5.29 5.29 -32.67
CA TYR A 6 -6.38 5.14 -31.68
C TYR A 6 -6.90 6.51 -31.24
N ASP A 7 -8.11 6.55 -30.69
CA ASP A 7 -8.58 7.75 -30.02
C ASP A 7 -7.88 7.86 -28.65
N ASP A 8 -7.75 6.71 -27.96
CA ASP A 8 -7.17 6.63 -26.62
C ASP A 8 -6.17 5.49 -26.48
N ILE A 9 -5.05 5.76 -25.79
CA ILE A 9 -4.11 4.73 -25.36
C ILE A 9 -3.91 4.81 -23.86
N ILE A 10 -4.00 3.68 -23.18
CA ILE A 10 -3.72 3.52 -21.76
C ILE A 10 -2.44 2.71 -21.61
N ILE A 11 -1.47 3.22 -20.83
CA ILE A 11 -0.21 2.56 -20.51
C ILE A 11 -0.28 2.07 -19.07
N GLY A 12 -0.45 0.77 -18.87
CA GLY A 12 -0.56 0.08 -17.60
C GLY A 12 -2.00 -0.32 -17.25
N GLY A 13 -2.21 -1.62 -17.04
CA GLY A 13 -3.48 -2.25 -16.66
C GLY A 13 -3.78 -2.22 -15.16
N GLY A 14 -3.28 -1.22 -14.43
CA GLY A 14 -3.55 -0.97 -13.02
C GLY A 14 -5.01 -0.58 -12.76
N LYS A 15 -5.35 -0.27 -11.48
CA LYS A 15 -6.76 -0.06 -11.08
C LYS A 15 -7.46 1.02 -11.90
N ALA A 16 -6.83 2.18 -12.15
CA ALA A 16 -7.42 3.22 -12.99
C ALA A 16 -7.49 2.76 -14.47
N GLY A 17 -6.37 2.28 -15.01
CA GLY A 17 -6.28 1.92 -16.43
C GLY A 17 -7.28 0.85 -16.85
N LYS A 18 -7.34 -0.27 -16.10
CA LYS A 18 -8.29 -1.37 -16.38
C LYS A 18 -9.75 -0.97 -16.23
N THR A 19 -10.05 0.07 -15.45
CA THR A 19 -11.42 0.55 -15.25
C THR A 19 -11.78 1.62 -16.28
N LEU A 20 -10.82 2.44 -16.72
CA LEU A 20 -10.99 3.48 -17.71
C LEU A 20 -11.16 2.90 -19.14
N ALA A 21 -10.39 1.87 -19.48
CA ALA A 21 -10.41 1.31 -20.83
C ALA A 21 -11.81 0.85 -21.29
N PRO A 22 -12.55 0.04 -20.53
CA PRO A 22 -13.92 -0.32 -20.89
C PRO A 22 -14.88 0.86 -20.95
N ALA A 23 -14.70 1.87 -20.09
CA ALA A 23 -15.56 3.06 -20.10
C ALA A 23 -15.38 3.91 -21.38
N LEU A 24 -14.13 4.05 -21.87
CA LEU A 24 -13.84 4.74 -23.12
C LEU A 24 -14.38 3.96 -24.34
N VAL A 25 -14.27 2.64 -24.33
CA VAL A 25 -14.86 1.80 -25.39
C VAL A 25 -16.39 1.92 -25.41
N ALA A 26 -17.02 1.93 -24.22
CA ALA A 26 -18.47 2.11 -24.11
C ALA A 26 -18.94 3.51 -24.59
N ASP A 27 -18.06 4.52 -24.51
CA ASP A 27 -18.25 5.86 -25.08
C ASP A 27 -18.03 5.91 -26.63
N GLY A 28 -17.86 4.76 -27.26
CA GLY A 28 -17.69 4.63 -28.72
C GLY A 28 -16.25 4.90 -29.21
N ARG A 29 -15.26 4.96 -28.32
CA ARG A 29 -13.88 5.35 -28.66
C ARG A 29 -13.02 4.13 -28.95
N LYS A 30 -12.19 4.22 -29.97
CA LYS A 30 -11.19 3.22 -30.30
C LYS A 30 -10.03 3.29 -29.30
N THR A 31 -10.06 2.43 -28.30
CA THR A 31 -9.13 2.44 -27.17
C THR A 31 -8.17 1.24 -27.20
N ALA A 32 -6.86 1.48 -26.95
CA ALA A 32 -5.90 0.43 -26.67
C ALA A 32 -5.43 0.49 -25.22
N LEU A 33 -5.17 -0.66 -24.61
CA LEU A 33 -4.48 -0.79 -23.34
C LEU A 33 -3.21 -1.59 -23.53
N VAL A 34 -2.08 -1.04 -23.09
CA VAL A 34 -0.77 -1.69 -23.11
C VAL A 34 -0.40 -2.11 -21.70
N GLU A 35 -0.18 -3.41 -21.46
CA GLU A 35 0.31 -3.94 -20.18
C GLU A 35 1.60 -4.74 -20.42
N ARG A 36 2.60 -4.52 -19.57
CA ARG A 36 3.94 -5.13 -19.76
C ARG A 36 3.94 -6.66 -19.64
N SER A 37 2.99 -7.24 -18.90
CA SER A 37 2.95 -8.68 -18.63
C SER A 37 1.55 -9.15 -18.28
N LEU A 38 1.16 -10.32 -18.81
CA LEU A 38 -0.08 -11.01 -18.40
C LEU A 38 -0.15 -11.24 -16.89
N ASN A 39 1.00 -11.46 -16.24
CA ASN A 39 1.09 -11.66 -14.79
C ASN A 39 0.81 -10.37 -14.01
N MET A 40 0.78 -9.20 -14.65
CA MET A 40 0.50 -7.90 -14.02
C MET A 40 -0.87 -7.33 -14.39
N ILE A 41 -1.69 -8.06 -15.12
CA ILE A 41 -3.08 -7.66 -15.39
C ILE A 41 -3.82 -7.38 -14.08
N GLY A 42 -4.46 -6.21 -14.00
CA GLY A 42 -5.10 -5.71 -12.79
C GLY A 42 -4.18 -4.87 -11.88
N GLY A 43 -2.89 -4.79 -12.22
CA GLY A 43 -1.89 -3.94 -11.56
C GLY A 43 -1.32 -4.53 -10.27
N GLY A 44 -0.47 -3.74 -9.60
CA GLY A 44 0.26 -4.13 -8.40
C GLY A 44 -0.64 -4.58 -7.25
N CYS A 45 -1.77 -3.92 -7.03
CA CYS A 45 -2.72 -4.24 -5.96
C CYS A 45 -3.15 -5.72 -5.96
N ILE A 46 -3.50 -6.25 -7.14
CA ILE A 46 -3.97 -7.64 -7.28
C ILE A 46 -2.81 -8.61 -7.20
N ASN A 47 -1.68 -8.28 -7.83
CA ASN A 47 -0.65 -9.27 -8.12
C ASN A 47 0.48 -9.32 -7.09
N ILE A 48 0.88 -8.17 -6.53
CA ILE A 48 2.13 -8.03 -5.75
C ILE A 48 2.01 -7.10 -4.53
N ALA A 49 0.80 -6.63 -4.18
CA ALA A 49 0.62 -5.70 -3.06
C ALA A 49 -0.61 -6.04 -2.21
N CYS A 50 -1.73 -5.29 -2.31
CA CYS A 50 -2.84 -5.35 -1.36
C CYS A 50 -3.44 -6.75 -1.20
N ILE A 51 -3.87 -7.38 -2.31
CA ILE A 51 -4.58 -8.66 -2.26
C ILE A 51 -3.68 -9.79 -1.72
N PRO A 52 -2.47 -10.02 -2.25
CA PRO A 52 -1.61 -11.06 -1.71
C PRO A 52 -1.21 -10.80 -0.26
N THR A 53 -0.87 -9.56 0.10
CA THR A 53 -0.48 -9.22 1.48
C THR A 53 -1.64 -9.48 2.45
N LYS A 54 -2.85 -8.96 2.19
CA LYS A 54 -4.00 -9.12 3.08
C LYS A 54 -4.48 -10.58 3.15
N THR A 55 -4.28 -11.35 2.09
CA THR A 55 -4.51 -12.81 2.11
C THR A 55 -3.57 -13.51 3.10
N MET A 56 -2.29 -13.11 3.16
CA MET A 56 -1.33 -13.65 4.10
C MET A 56 -1.55 -13.12 5.54
N VAL A 57 -1.90 -11.84 5.69
CA VAL A 57 -2.31 -11.26 7.01
C VAL A 57 -3.46 -12.05 7.62
N ALA A 58 -4.48 -12.40 6.82
CA ALA A 58 -5.59 -13.22 7.30
C ALA A 58 -5.12 -14.58 7.84
N SER A 59 -4.14 -15.21 7.17
CA SER A 59 -3.54 -16.47 7.66
C SER A 59 -2.75 -16.26 8.97
N ALA A 60 -2.03 -15.14 9.09
CA ALA A 60 -1.31 -14.78 10.32
C ALA A 60 -2.27 -14.52 11.50
N ASN A 61 -3.40 -13.87 11.24
CA ASN A 61 -4.45 -13.64 12.25
C ASN A 61 -5.09 -14.95 12.71
N VAL A 62 -5.32 -15.91 11.80
CA VAL A 62 -5.77 -17.26 12.19
C VAL A 62 -4.75 -17.95 13.11
N ALA A 63 -3.45 -17.91 12.77
CA ALA A 63 -2.40 -18.48 13.62
C ALA A 63 -2.37 -17.82 15.00
N ASN A 64 -2.55 -16.50 15.08
CA ASN A 64 -2.61 -15.75 16.33
C ASN A 64 -3.87 -16.11 17.15
N THR A 65 -5.03 -16.22 16.51
CA THR A 65 -6.29 -16.63 17.15
C THR A 65 -6.17 -18.03 17.76
N VAL A 66 -5.59 -18.99 17.06
CA VAL A 66 -5.36 -20.34 17.60
C VAL A 66 -4.39 -20.29 18.78
N ARG A 67 -3.34 -19.50 18.71
CA ARG A 67 -2.35 -19.36 19.81
C ARG A 67 -3.00 -18.80 21.09
N ASN A 68 -3.94 -17.89 20.94
CA ASN A 68 -4.62 -17.22 22.03
C ASN A 68 -6.00 -17.84 22.39
N SER A 69 -6.37 -18.95 21.77
CA SER A 69 -7.69 -19.59 21.91
C SER A 69 -8.05 -19.99 23.33
N ALA A 70 -7.06 -20.24 24.19
CA ALA A 70 -7.28 -20.59 25.59
C ALA A 70 -8.01 -19.47 26.37
N ALA A 71 -7.80 -18.19 26.02
CA ALA A 71 -8.51 -17.05 26.58
C ALA A 71 -10.02 -17.08 26.31
N TYR A 72 -10.44 -17.80 25.27
CA TYR A 72 -11.83 -18.01 24.88
C TYR A 72 -12.41 -19.36 25.40
N GLY A 73 -11.66 -20.07 26.25
CA GLY A 73 -12.06 -21.40 26.74
C GLY A 73 -11.87 -22.53 25.72
N VAL A 74 -11.22 -22.25 24.57
CA VAL A 74 -10.95 -23.24 23.52
C VAL A 74 -9.51 -23.71 23.65
N LYS A 75 -9.31 -25.01 23.93
CA LYS A 75 -7.98 -25.61 24.03
C LYS A 75 -7.51 -26.06 22.65
N ALA A 76 -6.39 -25.53 22.20
CA ALA A 76 -5.70 -25.94 20.98
C ALA A 76 -4.20 -26.12 21.24
N ASN A 77 -3.54 -26.92 20.42
CA ASN A 77 -2.09 -27.02 20.40
C ASN A 77 -1.50 -25.74 19.78
N THR A 78 -0.25 -25.43 20.10
CA THR A 78 0.49 -24.34 19.43
C THR A 78 0.43 -24.54 17.90
N PRO A 79 -0.02 -23.56 17.13
CA PRO A 79 -0.15 -23.71 15.70
C PRO A 79 1.23 -23.83 15.05
N ILE A 80 1.34 -24.78 14.14
CA ILE A 80 2.48 -24.90 13.21
C ILE A 80 2.04 -24.28 11.90
N VAL A 81 2.76 -23.24 11.46
CA VAL A 81 2.46 -22.54 10.21
C VAL A 81 3.21 -23.22 9.07
N ASP A 82 2.47 -23.76 8.11
CA ASP A 82 2.99 -24.21 6.83
C ASP A 82 2.99 -23.04 5.85
N LEU A 83 4.16 -22.39 5.70
CA LEU A 83 4.30 -21.21 4.84
C LEU A 83 4.04 -21.53 3.37
N ALA A 84 4.36 -22.74 2.91
CA ALA A 84 4.11 -23.18 1.53
C ALA A 84 2.59 -23.22 1.23
N GLU A 85 1.78 -23.73 2.16
CA GLU A 85 0.31 -23.73 2.01
C GLU A 85 -0.28 -22.31 2.14
N VAL A 86 0.28 -21.45 2.98
CA VAL A 86 -0.10 -20.01 3.03
C VAL A 86 0.14 -19.34 1.67
N ILE A 87 1.31 -19.58 1.08
CA ILE A 87 1.66 -19.02 -0.24
C ILE A 87 0.78 -19.61 -1.34
N LYS A 88 0.50 -20.89 -1.31
CA LYS A 88 -0.40 -21.54 -2.26
C LYS A 88 -1.81 -20.95 -2.19
N ARG A 89 -2.36 -20.73 -0.97
CA ARG A 89 -3.63 -20.04 -0.77
C ARG A 89 -3.59 -18.62 -1.36
N LYS A 90 -2.54 -17.85 -1.09
CA LYS A 90 -2.32 -16.52 -1.65
C LYS A 90 -2.30 -16.55 -3.18
N ARG A 91 -1.55 -17.50 -3.80
CA ARG A 91 -1.46 -17.65 -5.25
C ARG A 91 -2.82 -17.97 -5.87
N THR A 92 -3.64 -18.81 -5.24
CA THR A 92 -5.00 -19.13 -5.70
C THR A 92 -5.90 -17.88 -5.74
N VAL A 93 -5.89 -17.06 -4.70
CA VAL A 93 -6.68 -15.82 -4.63
C VAL A 93 -6.22 -14.81 -5.70
N VAL A 94 -4.90 -14.64 -5.85
CA VAL A 94 -4.31 -13.73 -6.85
C VAL A 94 -4.66 -14.19 -8.27
N GLN A 95 -4.50 -15.49 -8.55
CA GLN A 95 -4.78 -16.06 -9.88
C GLN A 95 -6.24 -15.85 -10.27
N SER A 96 -7.18 -16.21 -9.39
CA SER A 96 -8.61 -16.01 -9.65
C SER A 96 -8.95 -14.54 -9.94
N ALA A 97 -8.41 -13.62 -9.14
CA ALA A 97 -8.64 -12.19 -9.37
C ALA A 97 -8.02 -11.70 -10.70
N ARG A 98 -6.86 -12.20 -11.08
CA ARG A 98 -6.19 -11.88 -12.34
C ARG A 98 -6.98 -12.39 -13.55
N GLU A 99 -7.45 -13.63 -13.52
CA GLU A 99 -8.24 -14.26 -14.59
C GLU A 99 -9.53 -13.48 -14.85
N ILE A 100 -10.26 -13.09 -13.80
CA ILE A 100 -11.46 -12.25 -13.94
C ILE A 100 -11.12 -10.92 -14.62
N ASN A 101 -10.03 -10.26 -14.23
CA ASN A 101 -9.64 -8.99 -14.83
C ASN A 101 -9.17 -9.14 -16.28
N LEU A 102 -8.45 -10.21 -16.61
CA LEU A 102 -8.03 -10.52 -17.98
C LEU A 102 -9.24 -10.72 -18.86
N HIS A 103 -10.17 -11.60 -18.46
CA HIS A 103 -11.40 -11.87 -19.20
C HIS A 103 -12.22 -10.59 -19.46
N ASN A 104 -12.37 -9.74 -18.46
CA ASN A 104 -13.10 -8.47 -18.60
C ASN A 104 -12.41 -7.52 -19.58
N LEU A 105 -11.09 -7.44 -19.56
CA LEU A 105 -10.33 -6.59 -20.49
C LEU A 105 -10.35 -7.14 -21.92
N GLU A 106 -10.18 -8.43 -22.11
CA GLU A 106 -10.28 -9.08 -23.42
C GLU A 106 -11.66 -8.89 -24.03
N THR A 107 -12.71 -9.05 -23.24
CA THR A 107 -14.11 -8.83 -23.68
C THR A 107 -14.35 -7.39 -24.10
N ALA A 108 -13.83 -6.41 -23.33
CA ALA A 108 -14.07 -5.00 -23.60
C ALA A 108 -13.21 -4.45 -24.75
N LEU A 109 -11.94 -4.83 -24.81
CA LEU A 109 -10.94 -4.26 -25.72
C LEU A 109 -10.74 -5.09 -27.00
N ASN A 110 -11.20 -6.35 -27.01
CA ASN A 110 -10.91 -7.26 -28.11
C ASN A 110 -9.39 -7.37 -28.37
N ASN A 111 -8.99 -7.21 -29.63
CA ASN A 111 -7.58 -7.24 -30.07
C ASN A 111 -6.75 -6.00 -29.67
N ASN A 112 -7.32 -5.05 -28.92
CA ASN A 112 -6.66 -3.83 -28.50
C ASN A 112 -6.08 -3.91 -27.06
N LEU A 113 -6.13 -5.07 -26.41
CA LEU A 113 -5.29 -5.40 -25.26
C LEU A 113 -3.92 -5.86 -25.77
N LEU A 114 -2.88 -5.06 -25.55
CA LEU A 114 -1.53 -5.30 -26.08
C LEU A 114 -0.59 -5.66 -24.92
N ILE A 115 0.06 -6.81 -25.04
CA ILE A 115 1.06 -7.22 -24.04
C ILE A 115 2.45 -6.85 -24.55
N GLY A 116 3.09 -5.93 -23.82
CA GLY A 116 4.41 -5.42 -24.17
C GLY A 116 4.81 -4.19 -23.35
N THR A 117 6.07 -3.80 -23.49
CA THR A 117 6.61 -2.60 -22.83
C THR A 117 6.44 -1.39 -23.74
N ALA A 118 5.77 -0.36 -23.23
CA ALA A 118 5.57 0.91 -23.92
C ALA A 118 6.66 1.92 -23.59
N ARG A 119 7.12 2.68 -24.61
CA ARG A 119 7.95 3.88 -24.42
C ARG A 119 7.53 4.98 -25.37
N PHE A 120 7.62 6.22 -24.96
CA PHE A 120 7.36 7.36 -25.84
C PHE A 120 8.48 7.51 -26.86
N VAL A 121 8.08 7.81 -28.11
CA VAL A 121 8.99 8.21 -29.20
C VAL A 121 8.68 9.63 -29.66
N ALA A 122 7.48 10.15 -29.35
CA ALA A 122 7.06 11.54 -29.51
C ALA A 122 5.88 11.82 -28.55
N ALA A 123 5.43 13.06 -28.45
CA ALA A 123 4.39 13.50 -27.50
C ALA A 123 3.12 12.63 -27.50
N LYS A 124 2.67 12.19 -28.69
CA LYS A 124 1.44 11.37 -28.82
C LYS A 124 1.69 10.04 -29.54
N THR A 125 2.92 9.57 -29.48
CA THR A 125 3.35 8.34 -30.14
C THR A 125 4.17 7.49 -29.19
N ILE A 126 3.76 6.25 -29.05
CA ILE A 126 4.51 5.25 -28.28
C ILE A 126 4.95 4.10 -29.17
N GLU A 127 6.08 3.52 -28.83
CA GLU A 127 6.51 2.22 -29.31
C GLU A 127 6.20 1.16 -28.28
N VAL A 128 5.57 0.06 -28.70
CA VAL A 128 5.29 -1.09 -27.86
C VAL A 128 6.17 -2.26 -28.35
N THR A 129 6.99 -2.79 -27.44
CA THR A 129 7.85 -3.95 -27.69
C THR A 129 7.30 -5.17 -26.98
N THR A 130 6.99 -6.24 -27.72
CA THR A 130 6.55 -7.53 -27.15
C THR A 130 7.73 -8.32 -26.55
N ALA A 131 7.43 -9.40 -25.82
CA ALA A 131 8.46 -10.29 -25.29
C ALA A 131 9.34 -10.94 -26.37
N GLU A 132 8.78 -11.15 -27.57
CA GLU A 132 9.50 -11.70 -28.73
C GLU A 132 10.36 -10.64 -29.47
N GLY A 133 10.38 -9.40 -28.99
CA GLY A 133 11.14 -8.29 -29.59
C GLY A 133 10.45 -7.62 -30.78
N ASN A 134 9.21 -7.99 -31.11
CA ASN A 134 8.46 -7.29 -32.14
C ASN A 134 8.05 -5.90 -31.65
N THR A 135 8.17 -4.91 -32.54
CA THR A 135 7.79 -3.53 -32.22
C THR A 135 6.58 -3.06 -33.02
N ARG A 136 5.74 -2.25 -32.40
CA ARG A 136 4.61 -1.56 -33.02
C ARG A 136 4.62 -0.10 -32.64
N LEU A 137 4.34 0.79 -33.58
CA LEU A 137 4.13 2.21 -33.30
C LEU A 137 2.63 2.48 -33.16
N LEU A 138 2.23 3.12 -32.07
CA LEU A 138 0.86 3.51 -31.79
C LEU A 138 0.81 5.03 -31.60
N THR A 139 -0.24 5.65 -32.13
CA THR A 139 -0.54 7.08 -31.91
C THR A 139 -1.94 7.24 -31.36
N ALA A 140 -2.16 8.27 -30.53
CA ALA A 140 -3.50 8.58 -30.04
C ALA A 140 -3.71 10.08 -29.84
N GLU A 141 -4.98 10.49 -29.81
CA GLU A 141 -5.35 11.84 -29.39
C GLU A 141 -5.10 12.03 -27.90
N ARG A 142 -5.41 11.00 -27.09
CA ARG A 142 -5.28 11.01 -25.62
C ARG A 142 -4.48 9.81 -25.13
N LEU A 143 -3.58 10.06 -24.18
CA LEU A 143 -2.78 9.02 -23.51
C LEU A 143 -2.96 9.10 -21.99
N PHE A 144 -3.11 7.94 -21.37
CA PHE A 144 -3.28 7.80 -19.93
C PHE A 144 -2.18 6.91 -19.37
N ILE A 145 -1.33 7.46 -18.50
CA ILE A 145 -0.20 6.74 -17.91
C ILE A 145 -0.63 6.22 -16.53
N ASN A 146 -0.66 4.89 -16.35
CA ASN A 146 -1.04 4.22 -15.10
C ASN A 146 -0.06 3.08 -14.76
N THR A 147 1.24 3.35 -14.88
CA THR A 147 2.32 2.36 -14.69
C THR A 147 2.64 2.07 -13.23
N GLY A 148 2.12 2.87 -12.29
CA GLY A 148 2.27 2.67 -10.85
C GLY A 148 3.70 2.84 -10.35
N THR A 149 3.99 2.14 -9.26
CA THR A 149 5.27 2.21 -8.54
C THR A 149 5.82 0.81 -8.26
N ARG A 150 7.09 0.75 -7.84
CA ARG A 150 7.82 -0.44 -7.39
C ARG A 150 8.51 -0.16 -6.04
N PRO A 151 8.98 -1.20 -5.31
CA PRO A 151 9.79 -0.98 -4.10
C PRO A 151 11.02 -0.09 -4.40
N LEU A 152 11.29 0.87 -3.51
CA LEU A 152 12.49 1.68 -3.55
C LEU A 152 13.65 0.89 -2.95
N ILE A 153 14.73 0.75 -3.69
CA ILE A 153 15.99 0.16 -3.19
C ILE A 153 16.94 1.31 -2.86
N PRO A 154 17.27 1.50 -1.57
CA PRO A 154 18.14 2.59 -1.14
C PRO A 154 19.60 2.33 -1.50
N SER A 155 20.36 3.39 -1.71
CA SER A 155 21.82 3.29 -1.92
C SER A 155 22.52 3.11 -0.57
N ILE A 156 22.59 1.86 -0.09
CA ILE A 156 23.31 1.48 1.13
C ILE A 156 24.52 0.64 0.72
N PRO A 157 25.74 0.96 1.21
CA PRO A 157 26.94 0.18 0.92
C PRO A 157 26.75 -1.31 1.21
N GLY A 158 27.06 -2.17 0.24
CA GLY A 158 26.97 -3.63 0.34
C GLY A 158 25.55 -4.21 0.18
N LEU A 159 24.48 -3.41 0.10
CA LEU A 159 23.12 -3.92 -0.02
C LEU A 159 22.93 -4.78 -1.30
N THR A 160 23.48 -4.35 -2.42
CA THR A 160 23.38 -5.08 -3.70
C THR A 160 24.29 -6.32 -3.78
N GLU A 161 25.16 -6.51 -2.80
CA GLU A 161 26.07 -7.67 -2.69
C GLU A 161 25.46 -8.83 -1.88
N VAL A 162 24.31 -8.57 -1.20
CA VAL A 162 23.58 -9.56 -0.41
C VAL A 162 22.24 -9.89 -1.04
N GLU A 163 21.66 -11.02 -0.65
CA GLU A 163 20.27 -11.33 -0.98
C GLU A 163 19.36 -10.56 -0.02
N PHE A 164 18.51 -9.69 -0.56
CA PHE A 164 17.49 -8.99 0.20
C PHE A 164 16.11 -9.20 -0.41
N LEU A 165 15.09 -9.02 0.41
CA LEU A 165 13.70 -9.14 0.03
C LEU A 165 13.08 -7.77 -0.17
N THR A 166 12.09 -7.71 -1.02
CA THR A 166 11.17 -6.58 -1.16
C THR A 166 9.77 -6.99 -0.73
N SER A 167 8.82 -6.05 -0.68
CA SER A 167 7.42 -6.37 -0.42
C SER A 167 6.81 -7.35 -1.43
N GLU A 168 7.43 -7.55 -2.58
CA GLU A 168 7.02 -8.50 -3.60
C GLU A 168 7.62 -9.89 -3.34
N SER A 169 8.94 -9.96 -3.21
CA SER A 169 9.65 -11.25 -3.09
C SER A 169 9.48 -11.93 -1.75
N ILE A 170 9.24 -11.20 -0.66
CA ILE A 170 8.97 -11.82 0.66
C ILE A 170 7.71 -12.70 0.66
N MET A 171 6.75 -12.40 -0.19
CA MET A 171 5.52 -13.19 -0.34
C MET A 171 5.70 -14.47 -1.17
N GLU A 172 6.91 -14.75 -1.63
CA GLU A 172 7.25 -15.97 -2.39
C GLU A 172 8.27 -16.84 -1.65
N LEU A 173 8.55 -16.54 -0.37
CA LEU A 173 9.45 -17.35 0.46
C LEU A 173 8.86 -18.74 0.73
N GLU A 174 9.61 -19.78 0.43
CA GLU A 174 9.20 -21.17 0.68
C GLU A 174 9.37 -21.60 2.15
N HIS A 175 10.24 -20.90 2.89
CA HIS A 175 10.55 -21.21 4.28
C HIS A 175 10.46 -19.98 5.16
N LEU A 176 10.02 -20.20 6.40
CA LEU A 176 9.92 -19.13 7.38
C LEU A 176 11.31 -18.64 7.79
N PRO A 177 11.59 -17.30 7.72
CA PRO A 177 12.81 -16.74 8.27
C PRO A 177 12.96 -17.05 9.76
N GLU A 178 14.15 -17.45 10.21
CA GLU A 178 14.45 -17.57 11.64
C GLU A 178 14.43 -16.17 12.28
N HIS A 179 15.15 -15.23 11.68
CA HIS A 179 15.17 -13.84 12.09
C HIS A 179 15.02 -12.92 10.86
N LEU A 180 13.90 -12.22 10.78
CA LEU A 180 13.62 -11.22 9.75
C LEU A 180 14.01 -9.82 10.24
N ILE A 181 14.95 -9.19 9.56
CA ILE A 181 15.25 -7.77 9.74
C ILE A 181 14.42 -6.98 8.73
N VAL A 182 13.62 -6.02 9.21
CA VAL A 182 12.80 -5.14 8.37
C VAL A 182 13.41 -3.75 8.35
N LEU A 183 13.88 -3.30 7.21
CA LEU A 183 14.37 -1.94 7.00
C LEU A 183 13.22 -1.06 6.53
N GLY A 184 12.72 -0.22 7.44
CA GLY A 184 11.59 0.69 7.23
C GLY A 184 10.44 0.44 8.20
N SER A 185 10.06 1.50 8.93
CA SER A 185 9.03 1.49 9.99
C SER A 185 7.71 2.15 9.55
N GLY A 186 7.44 2.16 8.23
CA GLY A 186 6.18 2.59 7.63
C GLY A 186 5.18 1.45 7.47
N TYR A 187 4.02 1.73 6.86
CA TYR A 187 2.88 0.81 6.72
C TYR A 187 3.29 -0.58 6.21
N ILE A 188 4.00 -0.65 5.08
CA ILE A 188 4.41 -1.93 4.47
C ILE A 188 5.32 -2.73 5.40
N GLY A 189 6.32 -2.06 6.00
CA GLY A 189 7.27 -2.71 6.92
C GLY A 189 6.56 -3.31 8.14
N LEU A 190 5.62 -2.58 8.74
CA LEU A 190 4.90 -3.01 9.94
C LEU A 190 3.90 -4.14 9.65
N GLU A 191 3.20 -4.13 8.51
CA GLU A 191 2.34 -5.24 8.12
C GLU A 191 3.14 -6.54 7.98
N PHE A 192 4.28 -6.52 7.29
CA PHE A 192 5.14 -7.70 7.17
C PHE A 192 5.79 -8.08 8.50
N ALA A 193 6.19 -7.11 9.31
CA ALA A 193 6.76 -7.38 10.64
C ALA A 193 5.80 -8.18 11.52
N GLN A 194 4.55 -7.72 11.66
CA GLN A 194 3.55 -8.43 12.46
C GLN A 194 3.18 -9.78 11.84
N MET A 195 2.99 -9.84 10.53
CA MET A 195 2.67 -11.06 9.80
C MET A 195 3.70 -12.16 10.06
N PHE A 196 4.99 -11.86 9.83
CA PHE A 196 6.05 -12.84 10.00
C PHE A 196 6.32 -13.17 11.47
N ARG A 197 6.16 -12.20 12.39
CA ARG A 197 6.18 -12.47 13.82
C ARG A 197 5.10 -13.46 14.24
N ARG A 198 3.89 -13.30 13.72
CA ARG A 198 2.76 -14.21 13.98
C ARG A 198 2.92 -15.57 13.29
N PHE A 199 3.64 -15.67 12.21
CA PHE A 199 4.04 -16.95 11.62
C PHE A 199 5.11 -17.67 12.46
N GLY A 200 5.90 -16.96 13.29
CA GLY A 200 6.86 -17.55 14.23
C GLY A 200 8.30 -17.04 14.07
N SER A 201 8.57 -16.12 13.14
CA SER A 201 9.90 -15.50 13.02
C SER A 201 10.21 -14.59 14.22
N ARG A 202 11.49 -14.49 14.62
CA ARG A 202 11.98 -13.30 15.31
C ARG A 202 11.97 -12.14 14.33
N VAL A 203 11.57 -10.94 14.77
CA VAL A 203 11.49 -9.77 13.90
C VAL A 203 12.10 -8.56 14.58
N THR A 204 12.98 -7.86 13.85
CA THR A 204 13.53 -6.57 14.26
C THR A 204 13.27 -5.54 13.18
N VAL A 205 12.62 -4.42 13.52
CA VAL A 205 12.32 -3.30 12.62
C VAL A 205 13.33 -2.18 12.85
N ILE A 206 13.92 -1.69 11.75
CA ILE A 206 14.87 -0.58 11.77
C ILE A 206 14.22 0.63 11.14
N GLY A 207 14.09 1.73 11.90
CA GLY A 207 13.54 3.01 11.48
C GLY A 207 14.52 4.16 11.64
N GLN A 208 14.59 5.06 10.64
CA GLN A 208 15.46 6.25 10.72
C GLN A 208 14.84 7.36 11.57
N SER A 209 13.51 7.43 11.61
CA SER A 209 12.76 8.42 12.36
C SER A 209 12.77 8.14 13.87
N GLU A 210 12.37 9.14 14.66
CA GLU A 210 12.22 9.02 16.13
C GLU A 210 11.08 8.09 16.54
N GLN A 211 10.06 7.97 15.68
CA GLN A 211 8.90 7.10 15.87
C GLN A 211 8.62 6.28 14.62
N ILE A 212 7.91 5.20 14.77
CA ILE A 212 7.29 4.50 13.64
C ILE A 212 6.19 5.37 13.04
N LEU A 213 5.73 5.07 11.81
CA LEU A 213 4.61 5.80 11.17
C LEU A 213 4.78 7.32 11.29
N SER A 214 5.90 7.86 10.79
CA SER A 214 6.32 9.26 10.99
C SER A 214 5.31 10.33 10.52
N GLN A 215 4.27 9.94 9.79
CA GLN A 215 3.19 10.82 9.32
C GLN A 215 1.98 10.84 10.27
N GLU A 216 1.91 9.90 11.22
CA GLU A 216 0.83 9.82 12.19
C GLU A 216 1.12 10.70 13.42
N ASP A 217 0.06 11.09 14.13
CA ASP A 217 0.20 11.72 15.43
C ASP A 217 0.98 10.81 16.40
N SER A 218 1.82 11.39 17.26
CA SER A 218 2.75 10.63 18.10
C SER A 218 2.04 9.69 19.09
N ASP A 219 0.87 10.04 19.59
CA ASP A 219 0.08 9.18 20.47
C ASP A 219 -0.44 7.92 19.74
N ILE A 220 -0.81 8.05 18.47
CA ILE A 220 -1.20 6.92 17.61
C ILE A 220 0.03 6.04 17.31
N ALA A 221 1.15 6.65 16.94
CA ALA A 221 2.38 5.92 16.64
C ALA A 221 2.88 5.13 17.89
N ILE A 222 2.84 5.73 19.07
CA ILE A 222 3.21 5.08 20.34
C ILE A 222 2.26 3.91 20.65
N ALA A 223 0.95 4.09 20.46
CA ALA A 223 -0.03 3.02 20.69
C ALA A 223 0.22 1.82 19.75
N VAL A 224 0.47 2.08 18.47
CA VAL A 224 0.81 1.01 17.50
C VAL A 224 2.13 0.33 17.87
N GLN A 225 3.17 1.09 18.22
CA GLN A 225 4.46 0.52 18.61
C GLN A 225 4.31 -0.40 19.83
N THR A 226 3.60 0.05 20.87
CA THR A 226 3.35 -0.72 22.07
C THR A 226 2.67 -2.07 21.76
N LEU A 227 1.66 -2.07 20.89
CA LEU A 227 0.99 -3.29 20.44
C LEU A 227 1.93 -4.26 19.72
N LEU A 228 2.76 -3.73 18.82
CA LEU A 228 3.69 -4.56 18.06
C LEU A 228 4.85 -5.09 18.94
N GLU A 229 5.28 -4.33 19.94
CA GLU A 229 6.24 -4.79 20.97
C GLU A 229 5.64 -5.90 21.86
N GLN A 230 4.34 -5.83 22.18
CA GLN A 230 3.63 -6.92 22.89
C GLN A 230 3.55 -8.20 22.04
N ASP A 231 3.42 -8.09 20.73
CA ASP A 231 3.56 -9.23 19.80
C ASP A 231 5.01 -9.77 19.76
N GLY A 232 5.99 -9.07 20.37
CA GLY A 232 7.39 -9.45 20.45
C GLY A 232 8.22 -9.01 19.26
N ILE A 233 7.87 -7.89 18.63
CA ILE A 233 8.68 -7.22 17.60
C ILE A 233 9.65 -6.26 18.28
N GLU A 234 10.92 -6.31 17.89
CA GLU A 234 11.94 -5.41 18.37
C GLU A 234 12.05 -4.18 17.45
N PHE A 235 12.20 -2.98 18.02
CA PHE A 235 12.38 -1.74 17.26
C PHE A 235 13.74 -1.09 17.54
N LEU A 236 14.42 -0.71 16.46
CA LEU A 236 15.60 0.14 16.48
C LEU A 236 15.26 1.43 15.72
N LEU A 237 14.88 2.46 16.46
CA LEU A 237 14.53 3.77 15.93
C LEU A 237 15.72 4.73 16.00
N LYS A 238 15.67 5.89 15.29
CA LYS A 238 16.80 6.81 15.10
C LYS A 238 18.03 6.07 14.56
N ALA A 239 17.82 5.03 13.78
CA ALA A 239 18.79 4.06 13.35
C ALA A 239 19.15 4.24 11.87
N LYS A 240 20.40 4.54 11.56
CA LYS A 240 20.92 4.66 10.19
C LYS A 240 21.74 3.43 9.85
N VAL A 241 21.34 2.69 8.83
CA VAL A 241 22.16 1.59 8.31
C VAL A 241 23.35 2.18 7.56
N LEU A 242 24.55 1.87 8.02
CA LEU A 242 25.80 2.33 7.44
C LEU A 242 26.28 1.39 6.34
N ARG A 243 26.16 0.08 6.58
CA ARG A 243 26.61 -0.95 5.67
C ARG A 243 25.86 -2.26 5.90
N VAL A 244 25.73 -3.03 4.82
CA VAL A 244 25.23 -4.40 4.83
C VAL A 244 26.34 -5.33 4.35
N VAL A 245 26.55 -6.46 5.03
CA VAL A 245 27.55 -7.47 4.66
C VAL A 245 26.97 -8.87 4.79
N ARG A 246 27.46 -9.78 3.97
CA ARG A 246 27.12 -11.20 4.07
C ARG A 246 28.08 -11.90 5.03
N VAL A 247 27.55 -12.78 5.90
CA VAL A 247 28.39 -13.63 6.75
C VAL A 247 28.80 -14.87 5.96
N GLY A 248 30.11 -15.10 5.87
CA GLY A 248 30.70 -16.36 5.42
C GLY A 248 30.24 -16.85 4.04
N GLY A 249 31.07 -16.72 3.05
CA GLY A 249 30.84 -17.32 1.75
C GLY A 249 32.07 -17.20 0.87
N ALA A 250 32.75 -18.33 0.65
CA ALA A 250 33.52 -18.50 -0.58
C ALA A 250 32.60 -18.18 -1.78
N SER A 251 33.15 -17.54 -2.80
CA SER A 251 32.43 -17.19 -4.01
C SER A 251 31.63 -18.40 -4.53
N ARG A 252 30.44 -18.16 -5.09
CA ARG A 252 29.52 -19.16 -5.69
C ARG A 252 30.15 -20.19 -6.65
N ARG A 253 31.47 -20.14 -6.87
CA ARG A 253 32.22 -21.01 -7.80
C ARG A 253 32.73 -22.32 -7.20
N GLU A 254 32.68 -22.54 -5.86
CA GLU A 254 33.36 -23.69 -5.21
C GLU A 254 32.48 -24.52 -4.24
N ALA A 255 31.18 -24.32 -4.17
CA ALA A 255 30.32 -25.12 -3.30
C ALA A 255 29.85 -26.40 -3.99
N SER A 256 30.21 -27.55 -3.41
CA SER A 256 29.69 -28.87 -3.74
C SER A 256 28.18 -28.96 -3.49
N PRO A 257 27.40 -29.72 -4.30
CA PRO A 257 25.92 -29.75 -4.24
C PRO A 257 25.31 -30.39 -2.98
N LEU A 258 26.10 -30.91 -2.04
CA LEU A 258 25.61 -31.75 -0.94
C LEU A 258 26.04 -31.33 0.46
N GLU A 259 26.79 -30.25 0.64
CA GLU A 259 27.16 -29.77 1.96
C GLU A 259 26.30 -28.62 2.43
N ASN A 260 25.57 -28.88 3.52
CA ASN A 260 24.90 -27.98 4.46
C ASN A 260 24.74 -26.51 3.99
N ARG A 261 23.48 -26.11 3.76
CA ARG A 261 23.07 -24.69 3.66
C ARG A 261 23.67 -23.92 4.85
N THR A 262 24.87 -23.38 4.66
CA THR A 262 25.36 -22.30 5.51
C THR A 262 24.37 -21.15 5.38
N SER A 263 23.76 -20.75 6.46
CA SER A 263 22.78 -19.68 6.58
C SER A 263 23.26 -18.46 5.77
N ASN A 264 22.41 -17.97 4.84
CA ASN A 264 22.64 -16.69 4.16
C ASN A 264 22.44 -15.54 5.15
N GLU A 265 23.22 -15.54 6.22
CA GLU A 265 23.09 -14.55 7.27
C GLU A 265 23.58 -13.19 6.77
N THR A 266 22.77 -12.18 7.01
CA THR A 266 23.06 -10.79 6.66
C THR A 266 23.39 -10.03 7.94
N ILE A 267 24.50 -9.32 7.94
CA ILE A 267 24.92 -8.42 9.03
C ILE A 267 24.67 -6.99 8.58
N LEU A 268 24.02 -6.20 9.43
CA LEU A 268 23.87 -4.77 9.27
C LEU A 268 24.71 -4.05 10.32
N GLN A 269 25.55 -3.13 9.87
CA GLN A 269 26.22 -2.13 10.72
C GLN A 269 25.32 -0.90 10.79
N ILE A 270 24.92 -0.52 11.99
CA ILE A 270 23.87 0.47 12.22
C ILE A 270 24.39 1.50 13.22
N GLN A 271 24.19 2.77 12.92
CA GLN A 271 24.38 3.87 13.86
C GLN A 271 23.04 4.19 14.55
N VAL A 272 23.02 4.13 15.88
CA VAL A 272 21.89 4.53 16.73
C VAL A 272 22.38 5.60 17.69
N GLY A 273 22.00 6.86 17.44
CA GLY A 273 22.63 8.01 18.11
C GLY A 273 24.15 8.03 17.86
N ASP A 274 24.93 8.06 18.93
CA ASP A 274 26.41 8.06 18.86
C ASP A 274 27.02 6.65 18.90
N ARG A 275 26.21 5.59 18.91
CA ARG A 275 26.69 4.21 19.01
C ARG A 275 26.57 3.48 17.68
N GLU A 276 27.62 2.77 17.33
CA GLU A 276 27.54 1.77 16.27
C GLU A 276 27.22 0.40 16.88
N ILE A 277 26.23 -0.27 16.33
CA ILE A 277 25.83 -1.62 16.70
C ILE A 277 25.80 -2.51 15.46
N THR A 278 25.87 -3.80 15.70
CA THR A 278 25.76 -4.81 14.65
C THR A 278 24.56 -5.68 14.94
N ILE A 279 23.73 -5.89 13.93
CA ILE A 279 22.60 -6.82 13.99
C ILE A 279 22.75 -7.89 12.91
N GLN A 280 22.42 -9.12 13.25
CA GLN A 280 22.51 -10.28 12.36
C GLN A 280 21.13 -10.90 12.21
N GLY A 281 20.76 -11.25 10.99
CA GLY A 281 19.50 -11.93 10.69
C GLY A 281 19.61 -12.88 9.50
N SER A 282 18.68 -13.81 9.43
CA SER A 282 18.62 -14.78 8.33
C SER A 282 18.10 -14.15 7.03
N HIS A 283 17.25 -13.11 7.13
CA HIS A 283 16.65 -12.43 5.97
C HIS A 283 16.55 -10.92 6.24
N LEU A 284 16.70 -10.14 5.16
CA LEU A 284 16.56 -8.69 5.17
C LEU A 284 15.42 -8.27 4.24
N LEU A 285 14.37 -7.63 4.77
CA LEU A 285 13.31 -6.99 4.00
C LEU A 285 13.58 -5.50 3.85
N VAL A 286 13.62 -4.99 2.64
CA VAL A 286 13.73 -3.56 2.33
C VAL A 286 12.32 -2.99 2.05
N ALA A 287 11.83 -2.13 2.96
CA ALA A 287 10.50 -1.53 2.94
C ALA A 287 10.55 0.00 3.20
N VAL A 288 11.53 0.70 2.61
CA VAL A 288 11.83 2.13 2.86
C VAL A 288 11.06 3.10 1.99
N GLY A 289 10.14 2.62 1.15
CA GLY A 289 9.31 3.45 0.28
C GLY A 289 9.13 2.86 -1.10
N ARG A 290 8.60 3.68 -2.02
CA ARG A 290 8.29 3.28 -3.40
C ARG A 290 8.86 4.29 -4.39
N ALA A 291 9.25 3.80 -5.57
CA ALA A 291 9.75 4.58 -6.71
C ALA A 291 8.77 4.45 -7.89
N PRO A 292 8.58 5.50 -8.71
CA PRO A 292 7.68 5.44 -9.86
C PRO A 292 8.22 4.54 -10.97
N ASN A 293 7.33 3.92 -11.74
CA ASN A 293 7.69 3.16 -12.95
C ASN A 293 7.72 4.10 -14.18
N SER A 294 8.53 5.13 -14.13
CA SER A 294 8.66 6.16 -15.18
C SER A 294 9.91 6.03 -16.04
N GLU A 295 10.96 5.40 -15.54
CA GLU A 295 12.29 5.35 -16.19
C GLU A 295 12.26 4.73 -17.59
N SER A 296 11.52 3.62 -17.77
CA SER A 296 11.42 2.93 -19.06
C SER A 296 10.49 3.61 -20.06
N LEU A 297 9.70 4.60 -19.62
CA LEU A 297 8.71 5.27 -20.48
C LEU A 297 9.32 6.28 -21.46
N ASN A 298 10.58 6.71 -21.27
CA ASN A 298 11.21 7.76 -22.09
C ASN A 298 10.36 9.04 -22.15
N LEU A 299 9.90 9.53 -20.99
CA LEU A 299 9.00 10.69 -20.85
C LEU A 299 9.56 11.95 -21.51
N ALA A 300 10.89 12.09 -21.57
CA ALA A 300 11.57 13.21 -22.23
C ALA A 300 11.21 13.33 -23.72
N ALA A 301 11.02 12.20 -24.43
CA ALA A 301 10.60 12.22 -25.83
C ALA A 301 9.18 12.77 -26.03
N ALA A 302 8.34 12.69 -25.01
CA ALA A 302 7.01 13.29 -25.00
C ALA A 302 6.99 14.70 -24.39
N GLY A 303 8.09 15.16 -23.77
CA GLY A 303 8.14 16.43 -23.02
C GLY A 303 7.36 16.42 -21.71
N VAL A 304 7.03 15.24 -21.18
CA VAL A 304 6.28 15.08 -19.91
C VAL A 304 7.22 15.36 -18.73
N ALA A 305 6.81 16.29 -17.86
CA ALA A 305 7.58 16.70 -16.70
C ALA A 305 7.44 15.72 -15.53
N THR A 306 8.54 15.54 -14.79
CA THR A 306 8.58 14.76 -13.55
C THR A 306 9.14 15.59 -12.40
N ASP A 307 8.86 15.19 -11.15
CA ASP A 307 9.54 15.71 -9.98
C ASP A 307 10.96 15.12 -9.85
N THR A 308 11.70 15.55 -8.83
CA THR A 308 13.08 15.08 -8.56
C THR A 308 13.16 13.60 -8.19
N ARG A 309 12.05 12.97 -7.83
CA ARG A 309 11.93 11.54 -7.52
C ARG A 309 11.45 10.73 -8.72
N GLY A 310 11.14 11.37 -9.85
CA GLY A 310 10.70 10.74 -11.10
C GLY A 310 9.18 10.54 -11.20
N PHE A 311 8.36 11.05 -10.27
CA PHE A 311 6.90 11.04 -10.39
C PHE A 311 6.43 12.04 -11.43
N ILE A 312 5.43 11.67 -12.23
CA ILE A 312 4.87 12.53 -13.27
C ILE A 312 4.08 13.67 -12.61
N GLN A 313 4.44 14.89 -12.93
CA GLN A 313 3.73 16.07 -12.44
C GLN A 313 2.37 16.22 -13.13
N VAL A 314 1.32 16.41 -12.34
CA VAL A 314 -0.05 16.63 -12.83
C VAL A 314 -0.72 17.79 -12.10
N ASN A 315 -1.71 18.40 -12.74
CA ASN A 315 -2.60 19.35 -12.09
C ASN A 315 -3.72 18.62 -11.32
N HIS A 316 -4.61 19.37 -10.68
CA HIS A 316 -5.74 18.81 -9.91
C HIS A 316 -6.78 18.06 -10.76
N ARG A 317 -6.69 18.10 -12.10
CA ARG A 317 -7.48 17.31 -13.05
C ARG A 317 -6.71 16.10 -13.61
N LEU A 318 -5.56 15.80 -13.03
CA LEU A 318 -4.65 14.71 -13.43
C LEU A 318 -4.01 14.89 -14.80
N GLU A 319 -4.05 16.11 -15.36
CA GLU A 319 -3.42 16.45 -16.63
C GLU A 319 -1.93 16.74 -16.41
N THR A 320 -1.09 16.23 -17.29
CA THR A 320 0.34 16.59 -17.33
C THR A 320 0.52 17.97 -17.97
N ASN A 321 1.77 18.43 -18.05
CA ASN A 321 2.12 19.65 -18.79
C ASN A 321 1.92 19.52 -20.33
N ILE A 322 1.68 18.31 -20.85
CA ILE A 322 1.43 18.07 -22.27
C ILE A 322 -0.07 17.85 -22.50
N PRO A 323 -0.74 18.70 -23.30
CA PRO A 323 -2.17 18.57 -23.60
C PRO A 323 -2.52 17.20 -24.18
N GLY A 324 -3.52 16.53 -23.59
CA GLY A 324 -3.97 15.21 -23.99
C GLY A 324 -3.13 14.07 -23.42
N ILE A 325 -2.31 14.32 -22.40
CA ILE A 325 -1.63 13.28 -21.62
C ILE A 325 -1.99 13.44 -20.14
N TRP A 326 -2.46 12.35 -19.52
CA TRP A 326 -2.81 12.26 -18.10
C TRP A 326 -1.95 11.23 -17.39
N ALA A 327 -1.77 11.37 -16.07
CA ALA A 327 -1.14 10.36 -15.23
C ALA A 327 -2.02 10.04 -14.01
N LEU A 328 -2.30 8.74 -13.80
CA LEU A 328 -3.31 8.19 -12.91
C LEU A 328 -2.70 7.21 -11.90
N GLY A 329 -3.12 7.27 -10.65
CA GLY A 329 -2.63 6.41 -9.57
C GLY A 329 -1.20 6.74 -9.17
N ASP A 330 -0.51 5.78 -8.56
CA ASP A 330 0.77 5.99 -7.87
C ASP A 330 1.85 6.71 -8.70
N ILE A 331 1.80 6.62 -10.03
CA ILE A 331 2.81 7.21 -10.93
C ILE A 331 2.85 8.74 -10.86
N ASN A 332 1.77 9.40 -10.39
CA ASN A 332 1.68 10.86 -10.27
C ASN A 332 2.16 11.41 -8.92
N GLY A 333 2.61 10.53 -8.00
CA GLY A 333 3.17 10.94 -6.71
C GLY A 333 2.14 11.37 -5.65
N GLY A 334 0.84 11.27 -5.94
CA GLY A 334 -0.24 11.46 -4.98
C GLY A 334 -0.35 10.29 -3.98
N PRO A 335 -1.42 10.24 -3.18
CA PRO A 335 -1.61 9.16 -2.20
C PRO A 335 -1.65 7.77 -2.88
N GLN A 336 -0.76 6.87 -2.47
CA GLN A 336 -0.51 5.59 -3.16
C GLN A 336 -1.46 4.49 -2.67
N TYR A 337 -2.75 4.65 -2.94
CA TYR A 337 -3.80 3.70 -2.58
C TYR A 337 -4.62 3.29 -3.80
N THR A 338 -5.07 2.04 -3.81
CA THR A 338 -5.91 1.50 -4.89
C THR A 338 -7.23 2.26 -5.07
N HIS A 339 -7.85 2.69 -3.97
CA HIS A 339 -9.09 3.48 -4.01
C HIS A 339 -8.84 4.91 -4.54
N ILE A 340 -7.65 5.47 -4.37
CA ILE A 340 -7.25 6.74 -4.98
C ILE A 340 -7.06 6.57 -6.49
N SER A 341 -6.38 5.52 -6.92
CA SER A 341 -6.29 5.20 -8.35
C SER A 341 -7.68 4.98 -8.99
N LEU A 342 -8.64 4.40 -8.26
CA LEU A 342 -10.03 4.31 -8.71
C LEU A 342 -10.73 5.67 -8.77
N ASP A 343 -10.46 6.55 -7.82
CA ASP A 343 -11.03 7.90 -7.83
C ASP A 343 -10.42 8.76 -8.95
N ASP A 344 -9.14 8.59 -9.26
CA ASP A 344 -8.51 9.20 -10.45
C ASP A 344 -9.25 8.81 -11.74
N TYR A 345 -9.61 7.53 -11.90
CA TYR A 345 -10.50 7.09 -12.98
C TYR A 345 -11.82 7.84 -12.96
N ARG A 346 -12.47 8.00 -11.79
CA ARG A 346 -13.76 8.71 -11.68
C ARG A 346 -13.64 10.18 -12.08
N ILE A 347 -12.53 10.84 -11.77
CA ILE A 347 -12.24 12.21 -12.20
C ILE A 347 -12.13 12.27 -13.72
N ILE A 348 -11.34 11.39 -14.31
CA ILE A 348 -11.18 11.34 -15.78
C ILE A 348 -12.52 11.04 -16.47
N LYS A 349 -13.24 10.03 -16.00
CA LYS A 349 -14.55 9.67 -16.58
C LYS A 349 -15.53 10.84 -16.51
N ALA A 350 -15.68 11.45 -15.33
CA ALA A 350 -16.59 12.59 -15.17
C ALA A 350 -16.24 13.75 -16.11
N ASN A 351 -14.96 14.07 -16.25
CA ASN A 351 -14.51 15.23 -17.03
C ASN A 351 -14.49 14.99 -18.54
N LEU A 352 -14.21 13.78 -19.00
CA LEU A 352 -14.05 13.48 -20.43
C LEU A 352 -15.28 12.81 -21.06
N ILE A 353 -16.12 12.13 -20.28
CA ILE A 353 -17.26 11.35 -20.76
C ILE A 353 -18.58 11.95 -20.28
N ASP A 354 -18.69 12.22 -18.96
CA ASP A 354 -19.98 12.58 -18.35
C ASP A 354 -20.26 14.11 -18.37
N GLY A 355 -19.35 14.94 -18.92
CA GLY A 355 -19.49 16.41 -18.97
C GLY A 355 -19.38 17.10 -17.62
N GLY A 356 -18.79 16.45 -16.62
CA GLY A 356 -18.59 16.98 -15.28
C GLY A 356 -17.33 17.83 -15.11
N ASN A 357 -17.07 18.24 -13.87
CA ASN A 357 -15.91 19.05 -13.49
C ASN A 357 -15.34 18.60 -12.14
N ARG A 358 -14.88 17.34 -12.05
CA ARG A 358 -14.27 16.80 -10.84
C ARG A 358 -12.78 17.11 -10.75
N SER A 359 -12.28 17.22 -9.52
CA SER A 359 -10.86 17.44 -9.24
C SER A 359 -10.40 16.67 -7.99
N THR A 360 -9.09 16.71 -7.73
CA THR A 360 -8.49 16.14 -6.52
C THR A 360 -8.47 17.08 -5.32
N LEU A 361 -8.92 18.34 -5.48
CA LEU A 361 -8.74 19.39 -4.46
C LEU A 361 -9.44 19.10 -3.13
N ASP A 362 -10.69 18.60 -3.19
CA ASP A 362 -11.48 18.36 -1.98
C ASP A 362 -11.57 16.85 -1.63
N ARG A 363 -10.53 16.11 -2.01
CA ARG A 363 -10.48 14.66 -1.83
C ARG A 363 -10.19 14.30 -0.37
N LEU A 364 -11.12 13.65 0.30
CA LEU A 364 -10.85 12.94 1.56
C LEU A 364 -10.17 11.61 1.24
N VAL A 365 -8.99 11.41 1.78
CA VAL A 365 -8.18 10.20 1.56
C VAL A 365 -8.20 9.33 2.82
N PRO A 366 -9.02 8.27 2.86
CA PRO A 366 -8.93 7.32 3.95
C PRO A 366 -7.72 6.41 3.76
N SER A 367 -7.14 5.96 4.86
CA SER A 367 -6.08 4.96 4.88
C SER A 367 -6.36 3.88 5.90
N CYS A 368 -5.78 2.70 5.70
CA CYS A 368 -5.79 1.62 6.67
C CYS A 368 -4.45 0.89 6.63
N LEU A 369 -3.82 0.74 7.79
CA LEU A 369 -2.70 -0.15 8.06
C LEU A 369 -3.29 -1.46 8.60
N PHE A 370 -3.09 -2.55 7.87
CA PHE A 370 -3.68 -3.86 8.15
C PHE A 370 -2.81 -4.70 9.10
N ILE A 371 -2.45 -4.10 10.22
CA ILE A 371 -2.02 -4.82 11.42
C ILE A 371 -3.26 -5.30 12.18
N ASP A 372 -3.10 -5.97 13.31
CA ASP A 372 -4.21 -6.41 14.15
C ASP A 372 -3.91 -6.01 15.61
N PRO A 373 -4.74 -5.12 16.18
CA PRO A 373 -5.86 -4.42 15.56
C PRO A 373 -5.45 -3.43 14.45
N GLU A 374 -6.37 -3.19 13.50
CA GLU A 374 -6.13 -2.27 12.37
C GLU A 374 -6.00 -0.82 12.84
N LEU A 375 -5.15 -0.04 12.13
CA LEU A 375 -5.16 1.42 12.25
C LEU A 375 -5.76 2.03 10.98
N ALA A 376 -6.90 2.69 11.12
CA ALA A 376 -7.51 3.45 10.04
C ALA A 376 -7.52 4.96 10.34
N HIS A 377 -7.33 5.77 9.31
CA HIS A 377 -7.30 7.22 9.40
C HIS A 377 -8.07 7.89 8.24
N VAL A 378 -8.68 9.03 8.51
CA VAL A 378 -9.24 9.93 7.49
C VAL A 378 -9.16 11.38 7.96
N GLY A 379 -8.80 12.28 7.06
CA GLY A 379 -8.73 13.72 7.29
C GLY A 379 -7.35 14.19 7.77
N LEU A 380 -7.34 15.22 8.61
CA LEU A 380 -6.13 15.88 9.11
C LEU A 380 -5.63 15.20 10.40
N THR A 381 -4.33 15.13 10.56
CA THR A 381 -3.69 14.92 11.86
C THR A 381 -3.87 16.16 12.76
N GLU A 382 -3.66 16.00 14.05
CA GLU A 382 -3.70 17.12 15.00
C GLU A 382 -2.71 18.21 14.63
N THR A 383 -1.51 17.80 14.24
CA THR A 383 -0.45 18.72 13.79
C THR A 383 -0.85 19.49 12.52
N GLU A 384 -1.42 18.81 11.53
CA GLU A 384 -1.87 19.45 10.28
C GLU A 384 -3.03 20.43 10.51
N ALA A 385 -4.00 20.04 11.36
CA ALA A 385 -5.12 20.92 11.69
C ALA A 385 -4.66 22.21 12.38
N GLN A 386 -3.71 22.10 13.32
CA GLN A 386 -3.11 23.27 13.98
C GLN A 386 -2.32 24.13 12.99
N GLN A 387 -1.52 23.54 12.12
CA GLN A 387 -0.74 24.27 11.10
C GLN A 387 -1.65 25.02 10.10
N GLN A 388 -2.83 24.48 9.81
CA GLN A 388 -3.83 25.12 8.95
C GLN A 388 -4.65 26.18 9.69
N GLY A 389 -4.42 26.40 10.99
CA GLY A 389 -5.03 27.46 11.79
C GLY A 389 -6.44 27.16 12.28
N TYR A 390 -6.88 25.88 12.27
CA TYR A 390 -8.17 25.51 12.86
C TYR A 390 -8.18 25.67 14.39
N ALA A 391 -9.29 26.11 14.92
CA ALA A 391 -9.58 26.04 16.35
C ALA A 391 -10.08 24.60 16.65
N ILE A 392 -9.24 23.78 17.25
CA ILE A 392 -9.53 22.35 17.38
C ILE A 392 -9.85 21.91 18.80
N ARG A 393 -10.69 20.91 18.90
CA ARG A 393 -10.87 20.07 20.09
C ARG A 393 -10.55 18.61 19.72
N VAL A 394 -9.67 18.01 20.51
CA VAL A 394 -9.25 16.61 20.35
C VAL A 394 -9.89 15.76 21.44
N VAL A 395 -10.47 14.64 21.04
CA VAL A 395 -11.04 13.66 21.96
C VAL A 395 -10.46 12.29 21.68
N LYS A 396 -10.30 11.52 22.76
CA LYS A 396 -9.75 10.16 22.72
C LYS A 396 -10.53 9.25 23.66
N VAL A 397 -10.66 8.00 23.28
CA VAL A 397 -11.13 6.91 24.13
C VAL A 397 -10.36 5.64 23.82
N ASP A 398 -10.06 4.86 24.86
CA ASP A 398 -9.48 3.54 24.66
C ASP A 398 -10.47 2.60 23.96
N ALA A 399 -10.00 1.73 23.11
CA ALA A 399 -10.83 0.74 22.43
C ALA A 399 -11.58 -0.16 23.44
N SER A 400 -11.01 -0.37 24.62
CA SER A 400 -11.63 -1.08 25.74
C SER A 400 -12.95 -0.45 26.26
N ALA A 401 -13.22 0.82 25.92
CA ALA A 401 -14.50 1.46 26.24
C ALA A 401 -15.66 0.93 25.39
N VAL A 402 -15.36 0.35 24.23
CA VAL A 402 -16.36 -0.14 23.27
C VAL A 402 -16.87 -1.53 23.71
N PRO A 403 -18.18 -1.74 23.89
CA PRO A 403 -18.72 -3.03 24.31
C PRO A 403 -18.33 -4.20 23.43
N ARG A 404 -18.32 -4.01 22.12
CA ARG A 404 -17.93 -5.04 21.16
C ARG A 404 -16.48 -5.47 21.33
N ALA A 405 -15.55 -4.56 21.57
CA ALA A 405 -14.15 -4.88 21.84
C ALA A 405 -14.02 -5.84 23.03
N LYS A 406 -14.81 -5.62 24.10
CA LYS A 406 -14.85 -6.51 25.28
C LYS A 406 -15.40 -7.90 24.94
N THR A 407 -16.48 -7.97 24.17
CA THR A 407 -17.06 -9.28 23.78
C THR A 407 -16.14 -10.10 22.89
N LEU A 408 -15.29 -9.43 22.11
CA LEU A 408 -14.27 -10.05 21.28
C LEU A 408 -12.96 -10.35 22.02
N GLY A 409 -12.75 -9.82 23.23
CA GLY A 409 -11.46 -9.89 23.91
C GLY A 409 -10.35 -9.11 23.18
N GLN A 410 -10.71 -8.15 22.34
CA GLN A 410 -9.81 -7.32 21.52
C GLN A 410 -9.92 -5.86 21.98
N THR A 411 -9.41 -5.59 23.17
CA THR A 411 -9.58 -4.33 23.90
C THR A 411 -8.43 -3.34 23.67
N ASP A 412 -7.37 -3.76 23.04
CA ASP A 412 -6.21 -2.92 22.77
C ASP A 412 -6.51 -1.91 21.68
N GLY A 413 -5.98 -0.71 21.86
CA GLY A 413 -6.10 0.36 20.87
C GLY A 413 -6.74 1.64 21.39
N LEU A 414 -6.98 2.57 20.48
CA LEU A 414 -7.31 3.96 20.73
C LEU A 414 -8.17 4.51 19.59
N LEU A 415 -9.27 5.18 19.94
CA LEU A 415 -10.06 5.98 19.01
C LEU A 415 -9.78 7.46 19.28
N LYS A 416 -9.44 8.23 18.25
CA LYS A 416 -9.13 9.67 18.33
C LYS A 416 -9.92 10.42 17.27
N ALA A 417 -10.49 11.58 17.64
CA ALA A 417 -11.13 12.49 16.70
C ALA A 417 -10.68 13.94 16.94
N ILE A 418 -10.58 14.69 15.85
CA ILE A 418 -10.21 16.09 15.82
C ILE A 418 -11.41 16.85 15.24
N VAL A 419 -11.94 17.80 15.98
CA VAL A 419 -13.15 18.54 15.62
C VAL A 419 -12.85 20.03 15.62
N ASP A 420 -13.31 20.72 14.60
CA ASP A 420 -13.31 22.19 14.52
C ASP A 420 -14.34 22.75 15.50
N THR A 421 -13.91 23.58 16.45
CA THR A 421 -14.79 24.14 17.49
C THR A 421 -15.80 25.14 16.97
N ASP A 422 -15.50 25.80 15.84
CA ASP A 422 -16.35 26.86 15.27
C ASP A 422 -17.52 26.26 14.49
N THR A 423 -17.28 25.17 13.79
CA THR A 423 -18.30 24.56 12.90
C THR A 423 -18.85 23.25 13.42
N GLY A 424 -18.20 22.61 14.39
CA GLY A 424 -18.52 21.27 14.85
C GLY A 424 -18.19 20.17 13.82
N ARG A 425 -17.45 20.48 12.73
CA ARG A 425 -17.09 19.49 11.71
C ARG A 425 -15.92 18.63 12.17
N ILE A 426 -15.96 17.37 11.77
CA ILE A 426 -14.82 16.45 11.97
C ILE A 426 -13.75 16.83 10.97
N LEU A 427 -12.55 17.18 11.44
CA LEU A 427 -11.38 17.49 10.63
C LEU A 427 -10.54 16.24 10.38
N GLY A 428 -10.47 15.32 11.35
CA GLY A 428 -9.74 14.09 11.24
C GLY A 428 -10.17 13.05 12.27
N CYS A 429 -9.94 11.80 11.94
CA CYS A 429 -10.23 10.67 12.83
C CYS A 429 -9.22 9.55 12.59
N SER A 430 -8.67 9.01 13.70
CA SER A 430 -7.80 7.84 13.71
C SER A 430 -8.40 6.78 14.62
N LEU A 431 -8.56 5.57 14.10
CA LEU A 431 -9.12 4.44 14.81
C LEU A 431 -8.10 3.30 14.83
N LEU A 432 -7.54 3.01 15.99
CA LEU A 432 -6.75 1.81 16.24
C LEU A 432 -7.62 0.82 17.00
N CYS A 433 -8.30 -0.07 16.29
CA CYS A 433 -9.23 -1.03 16.89
C CYS A 433 -9.58 -2.15 15.90
N HIS A 434 -10.29 -3.17 16.37
CA HIS A 434 -10.82 -4.22 15.53
C HIS A 434 -11.71 -3.64 14.40
N GLU A 435 -11.53 -4.11 13.16
CA GLU A 435 -12.29 -3.65 11.99
C GLU A 435 -12.27 -2.13 11.76
N ALA A 436 -11.19 -1.45 12.15
CA ALA A 436 -11.07 0.00 12.00
C ALA A 436 -11.24 0.45 10.54
N GLY A 437 -10.76 -0.34 9.58
CA GLY A 437 -10.92 -0.08 8.15
C GLY A 437 -12.37 -0.02 7.68
N GLU A 438 -13.25 -0.78 8.32
CA GLU A 438 -14.70 -0.74 8.04
C GLU A 438 -15.37 0.44 8.75
N VAL A 439 -15.03 0.66 10.03
CA VAL A 439 -15.64 1.72 10.84
C VAL A 439 -15.33 3.12 10.34
N ILE A 440 -14.09 3.36 9.86
CA ILE A 440 -13.65 4.68 9.39
C ILE A 440 -14.50 5.21 8.22
N SER A 441 -15.07 4.31 7.42
CA SER A 441 -15.95 4.68 6.30
C SER A 441 -17.19 5.44 6.76
N THR A 442 -17.72 5.14 7.95
CA THR A 442 -18.85 5.87 8.56
C THR A 442 -18.47 7.31 8.87
N VAL A 443 -17.28 7.53 9.44
CA VAL A 443 -16.74 8.87 9.70
C VAL A 443 -16.53 9.64 8.40
N GLN A 444 -15.91 9.00 7.40
CA GLN A 444 -15.65 9.60 6.09
C GLN A 444 -16.94 10.09 5.41
N MET A 445 -18.03 9.32 5.48
CA MET A 445 -19.30 9.73 4.87
C MET A 445 -19.89 10.98 5.55
N VAL A 446 -19.79 11.08 6.88
CA VAL A 446 -20.21 12.28 7.62
C VAL A 446 -19.35 13.48 7.27
N MET A 447 -18.02 13.31 7.18
CA MET A 447 -17.09 14.36 6.75
C MET A 447 -17.37 14.82 5.31
N GLN A 448 -17.59 13.91 4.39
CA GLN A 448 -17.89 14.21 2.98
C GLN A 448 -19.22 14.95 2.82
N ALA A 449 -20.22 14.62 3.66
CA ALA A 449 -21.49 15.33 3.72
C ALA A 449 -21.38 16.69 4.45
N GLN A 450 -20.20 17.04 4.97
CA GLN A 450 -19.94 18.26 5.75
C GLN A 450 -20.86 18.40 6.98
N MET A 451 -21.31 17.28 7.55
CA MET A 451 -22.17 17.26 8.74
C MET A 451 -21.35 17.41 10.03
N PRO A 452 -21.96 17.94 11.11
CA PRO A 452 -21.25 18.08 12.37
C PRO A 452 -21.10 16.71 13.07
N TYR A 453 -20.13 16.59 13.99
CA TYR A 453 -19.85 15.41 14.77
C TYR A 453 -21.06 14.89 15.55
N THR A 454 -22.02 15.75 15.87
CA THR A 454 -23.26 15.40 16.60
C THR A 454 -24.07 14.33 15.90
N VAL A 455 -23.95 14.21 14.57
CA VAL A 455 -24.59 13.11 13.79
C VAL A 455 -24.09 11.74 14.26
N LEU A 456 -22.79 11.62 14.54
CA LEU A 456 -22.21 10.37 15.08
C LEU A 456 -22.40 10.24 16.58
N ARG A 457 -22.46 11.36 17.32
CA ARG A 457 -22.71 11.35 18.76
C ARG A 457 -24.12 10.85 19.09
N ASP A 458 -25.12 11.37 18.37
CA ASP A 458 -26.54 11.20 18.69
C ASP A 458 -27.22 10.14 17.80
N GLY A 459 -26.52 9.63 16.79
CA GLY A 459 -27.03 8.63 15.86
C GLY A 459 -27.31 7.29 16.54
N ILE A 460 -28.38 6.60 16.10
CA ILE A 460 -28.71 5.26 16.59
C ILE A 460 -27.85 4.25 15.82
N LEU A 461 -26.74 3.80 16.44
CA LEU A 461 -25.86 2.78 15.88
C LEU A 461 -26.20 1.41 16.47
N THR A 462 -26.01 0.35 15.66
CA THR A 462 -26.33 -1.02 16.07
C THR A 462 -25.45 -1.47 17.26
N HIS A 463 -26.07 -2.09 18.28
CA HIS A 463 -25.38 -2.64 19.44
C HIS A 463 -25.40 -4.18 19.42
N PRO A 464 -24.31 -4.89 19.81
CA PRO A 464 -22.96 -4.38 20.04
C PRO A 464 -22.11 -4.43 18.74
N THR A 465 -21.52 -3.30 18.35
CA THR A 465 -20.63 -3.20 17.18
C THR A 465 -19.40 -2.33 17.51
N MET A 466 -18.36 -2.40 16.68
CA MET A 466 -17.26 -1.45 16.80
C MET A 466 -17.68 -0.03 16.41
N THR A 467 -18.64 0.09 15.48
CA THR A 467 -19.14 1.40 14.98
C THR A 467 -19.83 2.21 16.11
N GLU A 468 -20.49 1.58 17.09
CA GLU A 468 -21.07 2.32 18.24
C GLU A 468 -20.01 3.01 19.11
N GLY A 469 -18.73 2.62 18.98
CA GLY A 469 -17.61 3.33 19.58
C GLY A 469 -17.53 4.79 19.16
N LEU A 470 -18.09 5.15 17.99
CA LEU A 470 -18.19 6.54 17.55
C LEU A 470 -19.13 7.36 18.43
N ASN A 471 -20.27 6.79 18.91
CA ASN A 471 -21.12 7.48 19.90
C ASN A 471 -20.30 7.79 21.18
N ILE A 472 -19.52 6.81 21.66
CA ILE A 472 -18.71 6.93 22.87
C ILE A 472 -17.61 7.99 22.67
N LEU A 473 -16.90 7.94 21.53
CA LEU A 473 -15.84 8.88 21.20
C LEU A 473 -16.38 10.32 21.17
N PHE A 474 -17.42 10.57 20.37
CA PHE A 474 -17.96 11.91 20.16
C PHE A 474 -18.79 12.42 21.37
N SER A 475 -19.19 11.57 22.31
CA SER A 475 -19.80 12.00 23.59
C SER A 475 -18.83 12.72 24.52
N LYS A 476 -17.51 12.70 24.23
CA LYS A 476 -16.47 13.40 25.00
C LYS A 476 -16.31 14.88 24.60
N LEU A 477 -17.01 15.29 23.53
CA LEU A 477 -17.09 16.71 23.09
C LEU A 477 -18.25 17.51 23.80
#